data_41886be88f8d369cd0717f754899663b
#
_entry.id   41886be88f8d369cd0717f754899663b
#
_cell.length_a   1.000
_cell.length_b   1.000
_cell.length_c   1.000
_cell.angle_alpha   90.00
_cell.angle_beta   90.00
_cell.angle_gamma   90.00
#
_symmetry.space_group_name_H-M   'P 1'
#
loop_
_entity.id
_entity.type
_entity.pdbx_description
1 polymer ?
#
loop_
_entity_poly.entity_id
_entity_poly.type
_entity_poly.pdbx_seq_one_letter_code
_entity_poly.pdbx_strand_id
1 'polypeptide(L)'
;MSTHAIPSGQSSRCGDPGLLVVAGAGLIGSRLADLARDSGWRIRILHRSAAGQAPREGIEVDDSGREHAWWAPAERLLPPGALEGARAVVCLSGAPIAPRPWTPARRRELAASRLSTTALIARVAAGLPPAGRPEVLLSGSATGFYGNRGDEILTEASGPGKGFLSELCRRWESAAAPAARAGLRTVQSRTGLVVSSSGGLGRILGAAYRVGAGARLGRGDQWQPWIALEDAAAGLLWAIEHDDVHGPVNLTAPEPARNRDLHRLLSRAGGLPSVAVVPQLLLDRAGRAGAVGGTGSIGGMLAELLGASQRAVPQALLASGFRFTAPDAASVWALGA
;
A
#
# COMPACT_ATOMS: atom_id res chain seq x y z
N MET A 1 3.10 -27.56 12.97
CA MET A 1 2.54 -26.95 11.76
C MET A 1 1.05 -26.79 11.99
N SER A 2 0.63 -25.67 12.59
CA SER A 2 -0.80 -25.36 12.78
C SER A 2 -1.21 -24.34 11.73
N THR A 3 -1.99 -24.78 10.77
CA THR A 3 -2.69 -23.92 9.82
C THR A 3 -3.71 -23.09 10.59
N HIS A 4 -3.38 -21.84 10.90
CA HIS A 4 -4.35 -20.88 11.40
C HIS A 4 -5.28 -20.52 10.23
N ALA A 5 -6.46 -21.11 10.24
CA ALA A 5 -7.54 -20.74 9.35
C ALA A 5 -7.94 -19.27 9.65
N ILE A 6 -7.80 -18.41 8.67
CA ILE A 6 -8.36 -17.06 8.69
C ILE A 6 -9.89 -17.24 8.82
N PRO A 7 -10.57 -16.55 9.76
CA PRO A 7 -12.02 -16.65 9.86
C PRO A 7 -12.61 -16.12 8.54
N SER A 8 -13.19 -17.01 7.75
CA SER A 8 -14.00 -16.68 6.58
C SER A 8 -15.23 -15.90 7.06
N GLY A 9 -15.12 -14.56 7.07
CA GLY A 9 -16.27 -13.69 7.16
C GLY A 9 -17.18 -14.06 5.98
N GLN A 10 -18.40 -14.49 6.28
CA GLN A 10 -19.36 -14.88 5.28
C GLN A 10 -19.58 -13.73 4.31
N SER A 11 -19.02 -13.81 3.11
CA SER A 11 -19.43 -13.01 1.97
C SER A 11 -20.92 -13.28 1.74
N SER A 12 -21.75 -12.24 1.85
CA SER A 12 -23.20 -12.34 1.68
C SER A 12 -23.65 -12.61 0.24
N ARG A 13 -22.73 -12.94 -0.67
CA ARG A 13 -23.02 -13.27 -2.07
C ARG A 13 -22.61 -14.71 -2.36
N CYS A 14 -23.58 -15.62 -2.33
CA CYS A 14 -23.45 -17.01 -2.79
C CYS A 14 -23.46 -17.00 -4.35
N GLY A 15 -22.28 -16.91 -5.00
CA GLY A 15 -22.12 -16.89 -6.45
C GLY A 15 -20.65 -16.68 -6.85
N ASP A 16 -20.35 -16.82 -8.15
CA ASP A 16 -19.03 -16.50 -8.71
C ASP A 16 -18.62 -15.06 -8.34
N PRO A 17 -17.54 -14.85 -7.57
CA PRO A 17 -17.10 -13.51 -7.20
C PRO A 17 -16.61 -12.68 -8.39
N GLY A 18 -16.35 -13.31 -9.53
CA GLY A 18 -15.99 -12.65 -10.79
C GLY A 18 -14.49 -12.56 -11.04
N LEU A 19 -14.10 -11.62 -11.92
CA LEU A 19 -12.71 -11.38 -12.30
C LEU A 19 -12.15 -10.18 -11.53
N LEU A 20 -11.04 -10.42 -10.82
CA LEU A 20 -10.21 -9.38 -10.21
C LEU A 20 -8.99 -9.11 -11.09
N VAL A 21 -8.84 -7.86 -11.55
CA VAL A 21 -7.66 -7.42 -12.28
C VAL A 21 -6.70 -6.71 -11.32
N VAL A 22 -5.45 -7.17 -11.25
CA VAL A 22 -4.42 -6.62 -10.36
C VAL A 22 -3.28 -6.01 -11.17
N ALA A 23 -3.16 -4.69 -11.13
CA ALA A 23 -2.03 -3.95 -11.66
C ALA A 23 -1.06 -3.60 -10.52
N GLY A 24 0.12 -4.23 -10.52
CA GLY A 24 1.12 -4.07 -9.46
C GLY A 24 1.18 -5.28 -8.52
N ALA A 25 1.51 -6.45 -9.07
CA ALA A 25 1.77 -7.69 -8.36
C ALA A 25 3.13 -7.66 -7.62
N GLY A 26 3.35 -6.62 -6.80
CA GLY A 26 4.40 -6.56 -5.80
C GLY A 26 3.98 -7.28 -4.51
N LEU A 27 4.67 -7.02 -3.39
CA LEU A 27 4.43 -7.69 -2.11
C LEU A 27 2.93 -7.79 -1.73
N ILE A 28 2.24 -6.66 -1.70
CA ILE A 28 0.81 -6.61 -1.31
C ILE A 28 -0.08 -7.18 -2.42
N GLY A 29 0.16 -6.77 -3.67
CA GLY A 29 -0.69 -7.17 -4.80
C GLY A 29 -0.64 -8.67 -5.10
N SER A 30 0.52 -9.31 -4.94
CA SER A 30 0.64 -10.77 -5.07
C SER A 30 -0.13 -11.49 -3.96
N ARG A 31 0.02 -11.03 -2.70
CA ARG A 31 -0.69 -11.64 -1.58
C ARG A 31 -2.21 -11.46 -1.69
N LEU A 32 -2.66 -10.28 -2.14
CA LEU A 32 -4.07 -10.04 -2.45
C LEU A 32 -4.59 -11.00 -3.54
N ALA A 33 -3.83 -11.17 -4.62
CA ALA A 33 -4.21 -12.07 -5.71
C ALA A 33 -4.33 -13.53 -5.24
N ASP A 34 -3.43 -13.98 -4.35
CA ASP A 34 -3.50 -15.32 -3.78
C ASP A 34 -4.72 -15.49 -2.88
N LEU A 35 -4.97 -14.55 -1.96
CA LEU A 35 -6.15 -14.58 -1.07
C LEU A 35 -7.47 -14.53 -1.88
N ALA A 36 -7.54 -13.68 -2.88
CA ALA A 36 -8.73 -13.57 -3.72
C ALA A 36 -9.00 -14.86 -4.50
N ARG A 37 -7.94 -15.50 -5.05
CA ARG A 37 -8.06 -16.79 -5.71
C ARG A 37 -8.57 -17.87 -4.74
N ASP A 38 -8.03 -17.93 -3.54
CA ASP A 38 -8.45 -18.88 -2.52
C ASP A 38 -9.91 -18.64 -2.07
N SER A 39 -10.42 -17.40 -2.29
CA SER A 39 -11.83 -17.02 -2.11
C SER A 39 -12.69 -17.21 -3.39
N GLY A 40 -12.16 -17.83 -4.43
CA GLY A 40 -12.90 -18.18 -5.66
C GLY A 40 -12.85 -17.13 -6.78
N TRP A 41 -12.14 -16.00 -6.60
CA TRP A 41 -11.99 -15.01 -7.67
C TRP A 41 -11.13 -15.54 -8.81
N ARG A 42 -11.54 -15.27 -10.06
CA ARG A 42 -10.63 -15.36 -11.20
C ARG A 42 -9.66 -14.18 -11.14
N ILE A 43 -8.39 -14.40 -11.45
CA ILE A 43 -7.33 -13.40 -11.29
C ILE A 43 -6.69 -13.07 -12.62
N ARG A 44 -6.61 -11.78 -12.96
CA ARG A 44 -5.81 -11.27 -14.07
C ARG A 44 -4.74 -10.33 -13.57
N ILE A 45 -3.48 -10.64 -13.86
CA ILE A 45 -2.32 -9.82 -13.48
C ILE A 45 -1.89 -8.95 -14.65
N LEU A 46 -1.79 -7.64 -14.43
CA LEU A 46 -1.21 -6.73 -15.41
C LEU A 46 0.28 -6.58 -15.19
N HIS A 47 1.08 -7.15 -16.09
CA HIS A 47 2.53 -7.04 -16.09
C HIS A 47 2.98 -5.80 -16.86
N ARG A 48 3.95 -5.07 -16.30
CA ARG A 48 4.52 -3.92 -16.99
C ARG A 48 5.50 -4.38 -18.07
N SER A 49 5.29 -3.95 -19.30
CA SER A 49 6.27 -4.13 -20.39
C SER A 49 7.57 -3.41 -20.07
N ALA A 50 8.68 -3.87 -20.63
CA ALA A 50 9.94 -3.15 -20.51
C ALA A 50 9.84 -1.77 -21.17
N ALA A 51 10.62 -0.81 -20.69
CA ALA A 51 10.61 0.54 -21.24
C ALA A 51 10.94 0.55 -22.74
N GLY A 52 10.11 1.23 -23.52
CA GLY A 52 10.25 1.30 -24.97
C GLY A 52 9.77 0.06 -25.74
N GLN A 53 9.17 -0.92 -25.05
CA GLN A 53 8.56 -2.08 -25.69
C GLN A 53 7.03 -1.94 -25.68
N ALA A 54 6.41 -2.21 -26.82
CA ALA A 54 4.96 -2.34 -26.91
C ALA A 54 4.47 -3.48 -25.99
N PRO A 55 3.29 -3.37 -25.40
CA PRO A 55 2.68 -4.49 -24.67
C PRO A 55 2.52 -5.69 -25.59
N ARG A 56 2.69 -6.89 -25.05
CA ARG A 56 2.26 -8.10 -25.75
C ARG A 56 0.76 -8.05 -25.96
N GLU A 57 0.29 -8.48 -27.10
CA GLU A 57 -1.13 -8.59 -27.39
C GLU A 57 -1.72 -9.83 -26.74
N GLY A 58 -2.99 -9.75 -26.39
CA GLY A 58 -3.77 -10.85 -25.85
C GLY A 58 -3.62 -11.07 -24.35
N ILE A 59 -4.31 -12.09 -23.88
CA ILE A 59 -4.32 -12.55 -22.49
C ILE A 59 -3.80 -13.98 -22.51
N GLU A 60 -2.72 -14.23 -21.78
CA GLU A 60 -2.16 -15.56 -21.58
C GLU A 60 -2.74 -16.15 -20.29
N VAL A 61 -2.98 -17.47 -20.26
CA VAL A 61 -3.45 -18.18 -19.07
C VAL A 61 -2.38 -19.19 -18.67
N ASP A 62 -1.94 -19.15 -17.42
CA ASP A 62 -0.98 -20.10 -16.87
C ASP A 62 -1.65 -21.40 -16.42
N ASP A 63 -0.83 -22.41 -16.07
CA ASP A 63 -1.29 -23.74 -15.63
C ASP A 63 -2.17 -23.68 -14.35
N SER A 64 -2.11 -22.59 -13.58
CA SER A 64 -2.96 -22.38 -12.42
C SER A 64 -4.31 -21.71 -12.74
N GLY A 65 -4.56 -21.42 -14.03
CA GLY A 65 -5.75 -20.70 -14.48
C GLY A 65 -5.71 -19.20 -14.26
N ARG A 66 -4.55 -18.62 -13.89
CA ARG A 66 -4.35 -17.18 -13.72
C ARG A 66 -4.12 -16.55 -15.09
N GLU A 67 -4.81 -15.44 -15.33
CA GLU A 67 -4.71 -14.68 -16.57
C GLU A 67 -3.57 -13.63 -16.45
N HIS A 68 -2.82 -13.42 -17.52
CA HIS A 68 -1.72 -12.46 -17.61
C HIS A 68 -1.92 -11.57 -18.82
N ALA A 69 -1.78 -10.26 -18.63
CA ALA A 69 -1.78 -9.26 -19.70
C ALA A 69 -0.63 -8.28 -19.49
N TRP A 70 -0.11 -7.70 -20.56
CA TRP A 70 1.02 -6.76 -20.48
C TRP A 70 0.56 -5.36 -20.85
N TRP A 71 1.06 -4.37 -20.16
CA TRP A 71 0.75 -2.96 -20.38
C TRP A 71 1.98 -2.06 -20.29
N ALA A 72 1.91 -0.92 -20.96
CA ALA A 72 2.98 0.08 -20.99
C ALA A 72 2.42 1.46 -20.52
N PRO A 73 2.31 1.68 -19.21
CA PRO A 73 1.66 2.88 -18.67
C PRO A 73 2.43 4.18 -18.94
N ALA A 74 3.74 4.12 -19.21
CA ALA A 74 4.53 5.28 -19.61
C ALA A 74 4.11 5.77 -21.00
N GLU A 75 3.82 4.85 -21.89
CA GLU A 75 3.33 5.07 -23.25
C GLU A 75 1.79 5.22 -23.31
N ARG A 76 1.12 5.15 -22.16
CA ARG A 76 -0.34 5.18 -22.00
C ARG A 76 -1.06 4.04 -22.73
N LEU A 77 -0.40 2.91 -22.88
CA LEU A 77 -0.94 1.73 -23.54
C LEU A 77 -1.44 0.70 -22.54
N LEU A 78 -2.72 0.37 -22.65
CA LEU A 78 -3.35 -0.77 -21.99
C LEU A 78 -4.01 -1.59 -23.13
N PRO A 79 -3.69 -2.90 -23.27
CA PRO A 79 -4.20 -3.67 -24.39
C PRO A 79 -5.73 -3.77 -24.34
N PRO A 80 -6.38 -3.86 -25.52
CA PRO A 80 -7.81 -4.18 -25.59
C PRO A 80 -8.13 -5.43 -24.77
N GLY A 81 -9.27 -5.45 -24.12
CA GLY A 81 -9.69 -6.58 -23.29
C GLY A 81 -9.06 -6.67 -21.90
N ALA A 82 -8.00 -5.87 -21.60
CA ALA A 82 -7.29 -5.99 -20.32
C ALA A 82 -8.18 -5.80 -19.08
N LEU A 83 -9.23 -4.99 -19.16
CA LEU A 83 -10.20 -4.76 -18.09
C LEU A 83 -11.59 -5.37 -18.40
N GLU A 84 -11.77 -6.00 -19.55
CA GLU A 84 -13.06 -6.59 -19.94
C GLU A 84 -13.43 -7.76 -19.02
N GLY A 85 -14.69 -7.76 -18.59
CA GLY A 85 -15.24 -8.76 -17.67
C GLY A 85 -14.73 -8.61 -16.22
N ALA A 86 -13.92 -7.60 -15.94
CA ALA A 86 -13.47 -7.34 -14.57
C ALA A 86 -14.63 -6.82 -13.72
N ARG A 87 -14.91 -7.50 -12.61
CA ARG A 87 -15.78 -6.98 -11.56
C ARG A 87 -15.06 -5.98 -10.68
N ALA A 88 -13.77 -6.22 -10.41
CA ALA A 88 -12.94 -5.34 -9.62
C ALA A 88 -11.57 -5.10 -10.28
N VAL A 89 -11.05 -3.89 -10.15
CA VAL A 89 -9.70 -3.53 -10.60
C VAL A 89 -8.91 -2.92 -9.45
N VAL A 90 -7.71 -3.45 -9.21
CA VAL A 90 -6.79 -2.96 -8.18
C VAL A 90 -5.53 -2.42 -8.85
N CYS A 91 -5.18 -1.16 -8.54
CA CYS A 91 -3.99 -0.50 -9.03
C CYS A 91 -3.03 -0.15 -7.88
N LEU A 92 -2.09 -1.04 -7.59
CA LEU A 92 -1.00 -0.83 -6.61
C LEU A 92 0.35 -0.55 -7.30
N SER A 93 0.33 -0.31 -8.60
CA SER A 93 1.54 -0.07 -9.39
C SER A 93 2.26 1.20 -8.96
N GLY A 94 3.56 1.10 -8.72
CA GLY A 94 4.42 2.23 -8.40
C GLY A 94 5.89 1.82 -8.30
N ALA A 95 6.80 2.75 -8.54
CA ALA A 95 8.22 2.52 -8.27
C ALA A 95 8.44 2.35 -6.75
N PRO A 96 9.35 1.46 -6.31
CA PRO A 96 9.64 1.27 -4.89
C PRO A 96 10.02 2.58 -4.20
N ILE A 97 9.42 2.87 -3.05
CA ILE A 97 9.65 4.12 -2.32
C ILE A 97 11.04 4.18 -1.68
N ALA A 98 11.56 3.04 -1.26
CA ALA A 98 12.90 2.81 -0.73
C ALA A 98 13.62 1.77 -1.63
N PRO A 99 14.96 1.57 -1.55
CA PRO A 99 15.93 2.24 -0.66
C PRO A 99 16.67 3.42 -1.33
N ARG A 100 16.27 3.89 -2.51
CA ARG A 100 17.01 4.93 -3.25
C ARG A 100 16.71 6.34 -2.73
N PRO A 101 17.73 7.24 -2.59
CA PRO A 101 17.55 8.62 -2.17
C PRO A 101 16.53 9.38 -3.03
N TRP A 102 15.74 10.27 -2.42
CA TRP A 102 14.71 11.04 -3.13
C TRP A 102 15.26 12.32 -3.75
N THR A 103 16.13 12.15 -4.74
CA THR A 103 16.56 13.25 -5.62
C THR A 103 15.35 13.84 -6.35
N PRO A 104 15.44 15.06 -6.93
CA PRO A 104 14.37 15.63 -7.75
C PRO A 104 13.93 14.71 -8.88
N ALA A 105 14.86 14.01 -9.54
CA ALA A 105 14.55 13.03 -10.58
C ALA A 105 13.80 11.81 -10.01
N ARG A 106 14.23 11.30 -8.83
CA ARG A 106 13.56 10.19 -8.18
C ARG A 106 12.15 10.54 -7.70
N ARG A 107 11.94 11.75 -7.17
CA ARG A 107 10.61 12.24 -6.80
C ARG A 107 9.67 12.31 -8.01
N ARG A 108 10.16 12.77 -9.17
CA ARG A 108 9.39 12.75 -10.43
C ARG A 108 9.04 11.32 -10.85
N GLU A 109 9.99 10.39 -10.78
CA GLU A 109 9.77 8.96 -11.09
C GLU A 109 8.71 8.36 -10.14
N LEU A 110 8.82 8.60 -8.84
CA LEU A 110 7.85 8.13 -7.83
C LEU A 110 6.44 8.66 -8.13
N ALA A 111 6.32 9.92 -8.50
CA ALA A 111 5.05 10.52 -8.87
C ALA A 111 4.54 9.94 -10.20
N ALA A 112 5.33 9.98 -11.25
CA ALA A 112 4.93 9.51 -12.58
C ALA A 112 4.46 8.04 -12.54
N SER A 113 5.21 7.16 -11.86
CA SER A 113 4.89 5.73 -11.79
C SER A 113 3.57 5.40 -11.10
N ARG A 114 3.06 6.31 -10.26
CA ARG A 114 1.78 6.16 -9.55
C ARG A 114 0.63 6.85 -10.26
N LEU A 115 0.84 8.12 -10.62
CA LEU A 115 -0.19 8.94 -11.24
C LEU A 115 -0.57 8.42 -12.64
N SER A 116 0.43 8.10 -13.48
CA SER A 116 0.17 7.65 -14.85
C SER A 116 -0.55 6.30 -14.87
N THR A 117 -0.15 5.37 -13.99
CA THR A 117 -0.77 4.04 -13.89
C THR A 117 -2.22 4.12 -13.45
N THR A 118 -2.48 4.83 -12.35
CA THR A 118 -3.85 5.01 -11.82
C THR A 118 -4.74 5.76 -12.80
N ALA A 119 -4.24 6.87 -13.38
CA ALA A 119 -5.01 7.65 -14.34
C ALA A 119 -5.31 6.89 -15.63
N LEU A 120 -4.40 6.03 -16.10
CA LEU A 120 -4.64 5.19 -17.28
C LEU A 120 -5.77 4.19 -17.01
N ILE A 121 -5.68 3.42 -15.93
CA ILE A 121 -6.70 2.44 -15.55
C ILE A 121 -8.04 3.14 -15.32
N ALA A 122 -8.07 4.26 -14.57
CA ALA A 122 -9.30 4.99 -14.29
C ALA A 122 -9.99 5.51 -15.57
N ARG A 123 -9.22 5.99 -16.56
CA ARG A 123 -9.77 6.44 -17.84
C ARG A 123 -10.29 5.28 -18.68
N VAL A 124 -9.54 4.18 -18.78
CA VAL A 124 -9.97 3.02 -19.56
C VAL A 124 -11.23 2.42 -18.94
N ALA A 125 -11.26 2.21 -17.62
CA ALA A 125 -12.44 1.70 -16.92
C ALA A 125 -13.66 2.61 -17.11
N ALA A 126 -13.48 3.93 -17.02
CA ALA A 126 -14.54 4.91 -17.27
C ALA A 126 -15.07 4.90 -18.71
N GLY A 127 -14.20 4.59 -19.68
CA GLY A 127 -14.54 4.52 -21.11
C GLY A 127 -15.26 3.24 -21.54
N LEU A 128 -15.29 2.22 -20.73
CA LEU A 128 -16.04 1.00 -21.03
C LEU A 128 -17.55 1.26 -21.06
N PRO A 129 -18.30 0.51 -21.86
CA PRO A 129 -19.77 0.54 -21.82
C PRO A 129 -20.27 0.27 -20.38
N PRO A 130 -21.39 0.85 -19.93
CA PRO A 130 -21.86 0.68 -18.55
C PRO A 130 -21.97 -0.77 -18.08
N ALA A 131 -22.43 -1.66 -18.93
CA ALA A 131 -22.56 -3.10 -18.62
C ALA A 131 -21.21 -3.85 -18.51
N GLY A 132 -20.12 -3.28 -19.04
CA GLY A 132 -18.77 -3.86 -19.00
C GLY A 132 -17.83 -3.16 -18.03
N ARG A 133 -18.31 -2.16 -17.28
CA ARG A 133 -17.50 -1.44 -16.30
C ARG A 133 -17.27 -2.27 -15.05
N PRO A 134 -16.08 -2.21 -14.46
CA PRO A 134 -15.86 -2.73 -13.11
C PRO A 134 -16.82 -2.08 -12.09
N GLU A 135 -17.27 -2.82 -11.10
CA GLU A 135 -18.07 -2.28 -9.99
C GLU A 135 -17.20 -1.38 -9.10
N VAL A 136 -15.91 -1.74 -8.93
CA VAL A 136 -14.97 -1.03 -8.07
C VAL A 136 -13.60 -0.85 -8.70
N LEU A 137 -13.04 0.34 -8.51
CA LEU A 137 -11.61 0.65 -8.71
C LEU A 137 -10.96 0.94 -7.37
N LEU A 138 -10.07 0.06 -6.91
CA LEU A 138 -9.23 0.28 -5.77
C LEU A 138 -7.85 0.79 -6.24
N SER A 139 -7.46 1.99 -5.79
CA SER A 139 -6.15 2.57 -6.07
C SER A 139 -5.29 2.63 -4.82
N GLY A 140 -3.97 2.48 -5.00
CA GLY A 140 -3.03 2.72 -3.93
C GLY A 140 -3.02 4.18 -3.49
N SER A 141 -2.72 4.38 -2.21
CA SER A 141 -2.33 5.61 -1.53
C SER A 141 -1.42 5.22 -0.37
N ALA A 142 -1.10 6.13 0.52
CA ALA A 142 -0.33 5.83 1.72
C ALA A 142 -0.70 6.77 2.86
N THR A 143 -0.43 6.36 4.10
CA THR A 143 -0.58 7.22 5.30
C THR A 143 0.31 8.47 5.24
N GLY A 144 1.32 8.48 4.36
CA GLY A 144 2.06 9.69 3.99
C GLY A 144 1.17 10.88 3.59
N PHE A 145 -0.08 10.63 3.17
CA PHE A 145 -1.12 11.65 2.95
C PHE A 145 -1.24 12.62 4.12
N TYR A 146 -1.17 12.11 5.35
CA TYR A 146 -1.35 12.92 6.55
C TYR A 146 -0.16 13.77 6.93
N GLY A 147 1.06 13.46 6.42
CA GLY A 147 2.28 14.13 6.85
C GLY A 147 2.59 13.91 8.33
N ASN A 148 3.27 14.87 8.97
CA ASN A 148 3.57 14.83 10.40
C ASN A 148 2.48 15.58 11.20
N ARG A 149 1.73 14.86 12.04
CA ARG A 149 0.58 15.38 12.79
C ARG A 149 0.70 15.22 14.32
N GLY A 150 1.90 14.90 14.82
CA GLY A 150 2.11 14.71 16.26
C GLY A 150 1.26 13.61 16.86
N ASP A 151 0.48 13.92 17.89
CA ASP A 151 -0.37 12.97 18.62
C ASP A 151 -1.83 12.90 18.10
N GLU A 152 -2.16 13.67 17.06
CA GLU A 152 -3.51 13.69 16.49
C GLU A 152 -3.91 12.31 15.99
N ILE A 153 -5.12 11.86 16.35
CA ILE A 153 -5.70 10.64 15.80
C ILE A 153 -6.16 10.95 14.37
N LEU A 154 -5.65 10.17 13.42
CA LEU A 154 -5.88 10.36 12.00
C LEU A 154 -6.84 9.29 11.47
N THR A 155 -8.01 9.72 11.11
CA THR A 155 -9.03 8.90 10.45
C THR A 155 -9.06 9.22 8.96
N GLU A 156 -9.86 8.51 8.21
CA GLU A 156 -10.07 8.75 6.78
C GLU A 156 -10.65 10.15 6.48
N ALA A 157 -11.36 10.74 7.44
CA ALA A 157 -11.88 12.11 7.37
C ALA A 157 -10.81 13.19 7.60
N SER A 158 -9.64 12.83 8.14
CA SER A 158 -8.56 13.78 8.38
C SER A 158 -7.97 14.31 7.07
N GLY A 159 -7.77 15.63 7.00
CA GLY A 159 -7.23 16.30 5.82
C GLY A 159 -5.74 16.00 5.55
N PRO A 160 -5.24 16.37 4.36
CA PRO A 160 -3.83 16.18 4.01
C PRO A 160 -2.91 17.03 4.87
N GLY A 161 -1.70 16.49 5.10
CA GLY A 161 -0.63 17.20 5.77
C GLY A 161 0.23 18.02 4.81
N LYS A 162 1.51 18.15 5.16
CA LYS A 162 2.52 18.86 4.38
C LYS A 162 3.66 17.93 3.98
N GLY A 163 4.43 18.29 2.96
CA GLY A 163 5.60 17.57 2.49
C GLY A 163 5.36 16.81 1.19
N PHE A 164 6.44 16.20 0.69
CA PHE A 164 6.43 15.53 -0.61
C PHE A 164 5.46 14.34 -0.64
N LEU A 165 5.45 13.51 0.39
CA LEU A 165 4.56 12.34 0.44
C LEU A 165 3.09 12.73 0.50
N SER A 166 2.76 13.76 1.27
CA SER A 166 1.38 14.24 1.36
C SER A 166 0.87 14.75 0.00
N GLU A 167 1.67 15.57 -0.68
CA GLU A 167 1.32 16.06 -2.02
C GLU A 167 1.26 14.92 -3.04
N LEU A 168 2.18 13.95 -2.98
CA LEU A 168 2.18 12.77 -3.83
C LEU A 168 0.87 11.97 -3.65
N CYS A 169 0.50 11.66 -2.41
CA CYS A 169 -0.71 10.89 -2.10
C CYS A 169 -1.97 11.63 -2.54
N ARG A 170 -2.08 12.93 -2.26
CA ARG A 170 -3.19 13.78 -2.71
C ARG A 170 -3.39 13.70 -4.22
N ARG A 171 -2.31 13.85 -4.99
CA ARG A 171 -2.35 13.75 -6.45
C ARG A 171 -2.66 12.33 -6.92
N TRP A 172 -2.15 11.33 -6.20
CA TRP A 172 -2.39 9.93 -6.53
C TRP A 172 -3.85 9.55 -6.34
N GLU A 173 -4.47 9.92 -5.22
CA GLU A 173 -5.90 9.73 -4.99
C GLU A 173 -6.75 10.45 -6.06
N SER A 174 -6.38 11.69 -6.43
CA SER A 174 -7.05 12.44 -7.49
C SER A 174 -6.94 11.79 -8.88
N ALA A 175 -5.94 10.97 -9.13
CA ALA A 175 -5.77 10.29 -10.41
C ALA A 175 -6.87 9.24 -10.70
N ALA A 176 -7.58 8.76 -9.67
CA ALA A 176 -8.73 7.87 -9.81
C ALA A 176 -10.05 8.59 -10.14
N ALA A 177 -10.09 9.93 -10.12
CA ALA A 177 -11.31 10.73 -10.32
C ALA A 177 -12.08 10.44 -11.63
N PRO A 178 -11.46 10.09 -12.77
CA PRO A 178 -12.23 9.71 -13.97
C PRO A 178 -13.17 8.53 -13.72
N ALA A 179 -12.73 7.50 -12.97
CA ALA A 179 -13.57 6.34 -12.65
C ALA A 179 -14.74 6.74 -11.73
N ALA A 180 -14.49 7.54 -10.70
CA ALA A 180 -15.54 8.03 -9.80
C ALA A 180 -16.60 8.84 -10.54
N ARG A 181 -16.19 9.75 -11.46
CA ARG A 181 -17.13 10.52 -12.29
C ARG A 181 -17.95 9.66 -13.25
N ALA A 182 -17.45 8.50 -13.63
CA ALA A 182 -18.16 7.53 -14.46
C ALA A 182 -19.09 6.61 -13.64
N GLY A 183 -19.20 6.82 -12.33
CA GLY A 183 -20.08 6.06 -11.44
C GLY A 183 -19.47 4.78 -10.84
N LEU A 184 -18.16 4.51 -11.05
CA LEU A 184 -17.50 3.39 -10.39
C LEU A 184 -17.32 3.71 -8.91
N ARG A 185 -17.53 2.72 -8.04
CA ARG A 185 -17.10 2.82 -6.65
C ARG A 185 -15.57 2.90 -6.61
N THR A 186 -15.04 3.89 -5.93
CA THR A 186 -13.60 4.06 -5.82
C THR A 186 -13.14 3.92 -4.38
N VAL A 187 -12.03 3.21 -4.16
CA VAL A 187 -11.37 3.04 -2.86
C VAL A 187 -9.91 3.49 -3.00
N GLN A 188 -9.43 4.32 -2.07
CA GLN A 188 -8.05 4.78 -2.00
C GLN A 188 -7.39 4.20 -0.75
N SER A 189 -6.55 3.18 -0.91
CA SER A 189 -5.91 2.52 0.22
C SER A 189 -4.73 3.34 0.76
N ARG A 190 -4.93 4.10 1.84
CA ARG A 190 -3.89 4.81 2.59
C ARG A 190 -3.09 3.81 3.42
N THR A 191 -2.22 3.09 2.73
CA THR A 191 -1.46 1.99 3.31
C THR A 191 -0.37 2.50 4.24
N GLY A 192 -0.29 1.91 5.42
CA GLY A 192 0.77 2.13 6.41
C GLY A 192 2.07 1.42 6.07
N LEU A 193 2.88 1.17 7.08
CA LEU A 193 4.16 0.48 6.97
C LEU A 193 3.92 -1.04 7.03
N VAL A 194 3.98 -1.70 5.89
CA VAL A 194 3.70 -3.13 5.79
C VAL A 194 4.86 -3.95 6.31
N VAL A 195 4.58 -4.85 7.24
CA VAL A 195 5.53 -5.80 7.82
C VAL A 195 5.34 -7.16 7.17
N SER A 196 6.46 -7.73 6.69
CA SER A 196 6.52 -9.08 6.15
C SER A 196 7.96 -9.58 6.17
N SER A 197 8.15 -10.87 6.45
CA SER A 197 9.44 -11.56 6.32
C SER A 197 9.85 -11.76 4.85
N SER A 198 8.88 -11.84 3.96
CA SER A 198 9.12 -12.05 2.52
C SER A 198 9.60 -10.79 1.78
N GLY A 199 9.47 -9.59 2.37
CA GLY A 199 9.91 -8.36 1.69
C GLY A 199 9.62 -7.07 2.43
N GLY A 200 9.84 -5.94 1.72
CA GLY A 200 9.53 -4.61 2.23
C GLY A 200 10.40 -4.14 3.38
N LEU A 201 9.89 -3.13 4.10
CA LEU A 201 10.60 -2.50 5.21
C LEU A 201 10.72 -3.44 6.42
N GLY A 202 9.73 -4.30 6.64
CA GLY A 202 9.72 -5.28 7.74
C GLY A 202 10.93 -6.20 7.70
N ARG A 203 11.27 -6.75 6.52
CA ARG A 203 12.44 -7.60 6.34
C ARG A 203 13.75 -6.85 6.63
N ILE A 204 13.88 -5.60 6.17
CA ILE A 204 15.07 -4.78 6.39
C ILE A 204 15.26 -4.49 7.87
N LEU A 205 14.21 -4.07 8.56
CA LEU A 205 14.26 -3.78 10.00
C LEU A 205 14.51 -5.05 10.81
N GLY A 206 13.79 -6.14 10.54
CA GLY A 206 14.00 -7.42 11.21
C GLY A 206 15.44 -7.92 11.08
N ALA A 207 16.06 -7.81 9.89
CA ALA A 207 17.45 -8.16 9.68
C ALA A 207 18.40 -7.24 10.48
N ALA A 208 18.17 -5.93 10.51
CA ALA A 208 18.99 -5.00 11.27
C ALA A 208 18.95 -5.27 12.78
N TYR A 209 17.74 -5.54 13.32
CA TYR A 209 17.61 -5.83 14.74
C TYR A 209 18.24 -7.20 15.14
N ARG A 210 18.17 -8.20 14.28
CA ARG A 210 18.82 -9.50 14.53
C ARG A 210 20.35 -9.42 14.67
N VAL A 211 20.98 -8.43 14.02
CA VAL A 211 22.43 -8.21 14.13
C VAL A 211 22.79 -7.06 15.09
N GLY A 212 21.83 -6.58 15.91
CA GLY A 212 22.05 -5.50 16.87
C GLY A 212 22.20 -4.10 16.21
N ALA A 213 21.99 -3.98 14.90
CA ALA A 213 22.10 -2.71 14.16
C ALA A 213 20.80 -1.91 14.12
N GLY A 214 19.76 -2.34 14.83
CA GLY A 214 18.52 -1.57 14.97
C GLY A 214 18.74 -0.27 15.76
N ALA A 215 18.00 0.78 15.43
CA ALA A 215 18.12 2.07 16.11
C ALA A 215 16.78 2.72 16.39
N ARG A 216 16.66 3.36 17.54
CA ARG A 216 15.55 4.26 17.86
C ARG A 216 15.76 5.60 17.14
N LEU A 217 14.70 6.15 16.58
CA LEU A 217 14.74 7.42 15.87
C LEU A 217 14.41 8.58 16.82
N GLY A 218 15.40 9.40 17.14
CA GLY A 218 15.27 10.50 18.05
C GLY A 218 14.79 10.06 19.43
N ARG A 219 13.78 10.76 19.98
CA ARG A 219 13.12 10.39 21.23
C ARG A 219 12.22 9.16 21.10
N GLY A 220 11.85 8.79 19.86
CA GLY A 220 10.95 7.69 19.58
C GLY A 220 9.48 7.99 19.89
N ASP A 221 9.11 9.26 20.01
CA ASP A 221 7.75 9.67 20.37
C ASP A 221 6.77 9.62 19.19
N GLN A 222 7.29 9.60 17.96
CA GLN A 222 6.48 9.56 16.75
C GLN A 222 5.67 8.27 16.64
N TRP A 223 4.41 8.41 16.28
CA TRP A 223 3.51 7.31 15.95
C TRP A 223 3.81 6.74 14.57
N GLN A 224 3.78 5.44 14.44
CA GLN A 224 4.03 4.72 13.20
C GLN A 224 2.86 3.78 12.89
N PRO A 225 2.23 3.91 11.71
CA PRO A 225 1.06 3.13 11.32
C PRO A 225 1.49 1.82 10.67
N TRP A 226 1.73 0.78 11.47
CA TRP A 226 2.12 -0.55 10.99
C TRP A 226 0.91 -1.39 10.60
N ILE A 227 1.13 -2.37 9.72
CA ILE A 227 0.16 -3.39 9.37
C ILE A 227 0.89 -4.66 8.93
N ALA A 228 0.37 -5.84 9.28
CA ALA A 228 0.84 -7.11 8.73
C ALA A 228 0.45 -7.23 7.25
N LEU A 229 1.29 -7.90 6.45
CA LEU A 229 0.99 -8.15 5.03
C LEU A 229 -0.34 -8.89 4.85
N GLU A 230 -0.62 -9.85 5.72
CA GLU A 230 -1.86 -10.63 5.70
C GLU A 230 -3.09 -9.74 5.87
N ASP A 231 -3.08 -8.89 6.91
CA ASP A 231 -4.19 -7.96 7.16
C ASP A 231 -4.29 -6.87 6.09
N ALA A 232 -3.16 -6.45 5.50
CA ALA A 232 -3.17 -5.51 4.40
C ALA A 232 -3.86 -6.10 3.16
N ALA A 233 -3.53 -7.33 2.79
CA ALA A 233 -4.14 -8.02 1.66
C ALA A 233 -5.62 -8.36 1.94
N ALA A 234 -5.94 -8.85 3.15
CA ALA A 234 -7.31 -9.15 3.55
C ALA A 234 -8.19 -7.90 3.62
N GLY A 235 -7.68 -6.78 4.14
CA GLY A 235 -8.40 -5.50 4.18
C GLY A 235 -8.67 -4.92 2.79
N LEU A 236 -7.76 -5.12 1.83
CA LEU A 236 -8.01 -4.75 0.42
C LEU A 236 -9.11 -5.63 -0.19
N LEU A 237 -9.08 -6.95 0.03
CA LEU A 237 -10.12 -7.86 -0.46
C LEU A 237 -11.47 -7.53 0.17
N TRP A 238 -11.50 -7.30 1.48
CA TRP A 238 -12.69 -6.84 2.20
C TRP A 238 -13.28 -5.57 1.57
N ALA A 239 -12.45 -4.55 1.31
CA ALA A 239 -12.90 -3.31 0.71
C ALA A 239 -13.41 -3.48 -0.73
N ILE A 240 -12.97 -4.52 -1.45
CA ILE A 240 -13.50 -4.88 -2.77
C ILE A 240 -14.89 -5.51 -2.64
N GLU A 241 -15.08 -6.41 -1.68
CA GLU A 241 -16.28 -7.23 -1.51
C GLU A 241 -17.42 -6.51 -0.79
N HIS A 242 -17.14 -5.42 -0.04
CA HIS A 242 -18.11 -4.68 0.75
C HIS A 242 -18.42 -3.33 0.12
N ASP A 243 -19.65 -3.17 -0.36
CA ASP A 243 -20.08 -1.99 -1.14
C ASP A 243 -20.17 -0.71 -0.31
N ASP A 244 -20.32 -0.82 1.00
CA ASP A 244 -20.31 0.28 1.97
C ASP A 244 -18.90 0.85 2.19
N VAL A 245 -17.85 0.13 1.81
CA VAL A 245 -16.47 0.62 1.87
C VAL A 245 -16.14 1.39 0.59
N HIS A 246 -16.00 2.70 0.70
CA HIS A 246 -15.68 3.58 -0.43
C HIS A 246 -14.84 4.79 0.02
N GLY A 247 -14.25 5.50 -0.93
CA GLY A 247 -13.38 6.64 -0.66
C GLY A 247 -12.04 6.24 -0.04
N PRO A 248 -11.40 7.11 0.74
CA PRO A 248 -10.15 6.77 1.42
C PRO A 248 -10.37 5.72 2.50
N VAL A 249 -9.42 4.79 2.63
CA VAL A 249 -9.40 3.72 3.63
C VAL A 249 -8.01 3.64 4.23
N ASN A 250 -7.89 3.80 5.54
CA ASN A 250 -6.63 3.56 6.25
C ASN A 250 -6.36 2.06 6.35
N LEU A 251 -5.28 1.63 5.74
CA LEU A 251 -4.82 0.25 5.77
C LEU A 251 -3.68 0.15 6.79
N THR A 252 -4.03 0.17 8.07
CA THR A 252 -3.15 0.17 9.24
C THR A 252 -3.72 -0.75 10.31
N ALA A 253 -2.89 -1.25 11.23
CA ALA A 253 -3.40 -1.93 12.41
C ALA A 253 -4.22 -0.95 13.29
N PRO A 254 -5.24 -1.44 14.02
CA PRO A 254 -6.10 -0.61 14.86
C PRO A 254 -5.34 0.13 15.98
N GLU A 255 -4.28 -0.49 16.50
CA GLU A 255 -3.47 0.06 17.59
C GLU A 255 -2.12 0.55 17.08
N PRO A 256 -2.00 1.83 16.70
CA PRO A 256 -0.73 2.39 16.26
C PRO A 256 0.28 2.40 17.42
N ALA A 257 1.56 2.18 17.11
CA ALA A 257 2.63 2.14 18.10
C ALA A 257 3.59 3.33 17.94
N ARG A 258 4.20 3.77 19.04
CA ARG A 258 5.29 4.73 18.98
C ARG A 258 6.59 4.04 18.58
N ASN A 259 7.47 4.75 17.90
CA ASN A 259 8.77 4.21 17.49
C ASN A 259 9.59 3.63 18.66
N ARG A 260 9.55 4.26 19.85
CA ARG A 260 10.24 3.74 21.05
C ARG A 260 9.71 2.38 21.50
N ASP A 261 8.41 2.14 21.37
CA ASP A 261 7.78 0.88 21.81
C ASP A 261 8.08 -0.21 20.80
N LEU A 262 8.02 0.12 19.53
CA LEU A 262 8.46 -0.76 18.45
C LEU A 262 9.96 -1.09 18.57
N HIS A 263 10.82 -0.10 18.84
CA HIS A 263 12.24 -0.33 19.06
C HIS A 263 12.49 -1.32 20.20
N ARG A 264 11.79 -1.19 21.34
CA ARG A 264 11.89 -2.14 22.47
C ARG A 264 11.43 -3.56 22.06
N LEU A 265 10.30 -3.64 21.34
CA LEU A 265 9.76 -4.91 20.84
C LEU A 265 10.78 -5.62 19.94
N LEU A 266 11.30 -4.93 18.93
CA LEU A 266 12.24 -5.48 17.96
C LEU A 266 13.61 -5.83 18.58
N SER A 267 14.09 -5.02 19.54
CA SER A 267 15.33 -5.31 20.26
C SER A 267 15.22 -6.60 21.06
N ARG A 268 14.06 -6.86 21.68
CA ARG A 268 13.82 -8.13 22.40
C ARG A 268 13.70 -9.30 21.43
N ALA A 269 12.96 -9.14 20.34
CA ALA A 269 12.77 -10.20 19.34
C ALA A 269 14.07 -10.54 18.58
N GLY A 270 14.95 -9.57 18.37
CA GLY A 270 16.24 -9.78 17.68
C GLY A 270 17.29 -10.54 18.50
N GLY A 271 17.08 -10.71 19.80
CA GLY A 271 17.99 -11.44 20.68
C GLY A 271 19.31 -10.74 21.02
N LEU A 272 19.60 -9.60 20.38
CA LEU A 272 20.77 -8.76 20.65
C LEU A 272 20.34 -7.38 21.15
N PRO A 273 21.00 -6.81 22.19
CA PRO A 273 20.69 -5.47 22.63
C PRO A 273 20.90 -4.45 21.50
N SER A 274 19.87 -3.70 21.19
CA SER A 274 19.95 -2.61 20.22
C SER A 274 19.79 -1.30 20.98
N VAL A 275 20.92 -0.65 21.27
CA VAL A 275 20.98 0.58 22.07
C VAL A 275 21.20 1.83 21.22
N ALA A 276 21.33 1.67 19.91
CA ALA A 276 21.59 2.76 19.01
C ALA A 276 20.42 3.75 18.95
N VAL A 277 20.75 5.03 18.92
CA VAL A 277 19.81 6.14 18.77
C VAL A 277 20.29 7.02 17.64
N VAL A 278 19.45 7.25 16.64
CA VAL A 278 19.69 8.30 15.64
C VAL A 278 19.33 9.64 16.31
N PRO A 279 20.28 10.57 16.55
CA PRO A 279 19.99 11.81 17.24
C PRO A 279 18.90 12.64 16.55
N GLN A 280 18.01 13.25 17.32
CA GLN A 280 16.92 14.09 16.81
C GLN A 280 17.44 15.21 15.89
N LEU A 281 18.56 15.82 16.23
CA LEU A 281 19.19 16.86 15.42
C LEU A 281 19.55 16.40 14.01
N LEU A 282 19.97 15.13 13.84
CA LEU A 282 20.25 14.55 12.53
C LEU A 282 18.96 14.32 11.73
N LEU A 283 17.89 13.86 12.38
CA LEU A 283 16.59 13.71 11.76
C LEU A 283 16.00 15.05 11.31
N ASP A 284 16.12 16.08 12.15
CA ASP A 284 15.64 17.43 11.84
C ASP A 284 16.44 18.08 10.69
N ARG A 285 17.76 17.88 10.67
CA ARG A 285 18.60 18.34 9.55
C ARG A 285 18.27 17.63 8.26
N ALA A 286 18.10 16.30 8.32
CA ALA A 286 17.74 15.48 7.17
C ALA A 286 16.34 15.86 6.64
N GLY A 287 15.37 16.11 7.53
CA GLY A 287 14.03 16.57 7.17
C GLY A 287 14.04 17.95 6.52
N ARG A 288 14.79 18.91 7.07
CA ARG A 288 14.95 20.24 6.46
C ARG A 288 15.65 20.20 5.10
N ALA A 289 16.70 19.42 4.96
CA ALA A 289 17.38 19.23 3.68
C ALA A 289 16.47 18.58 2.62
N GLY A 290 15.58 17.70 3.04
CA GLY A 290 14.54 17.10 2.19
C GLY A 290 13.45 18.10 1.78
N ALA A 291 13.03 18.98 2.69
CA ALA A 291 11.96 19.96 2.44
C ALA A 291 12.40 21.10 1.50
N VAL A 292 13.67 21.50 1.53
CA VAL A 292 14.21 22.64 0.75
C VAL A 292 14.71 22.25 -0.65
N GLY A 293 14.33 21.06 -1.14
CA GLY A 293 14.57 20.70 -2.55
C GLY A 293 16.02 20.35 -2.93
N GLY A 294 16.93 20.30 -1.93
CA GLY A 294 18.33 20.04 -2.17
C GLY A 294 18.85 18.81 -1.51
N THR A 295 19.50 17.92 -1.95
CA THR A 295 20.14 16.68 -1.48
C THR A 295 19.14 15.55 -1.17
N GLY A 296 18.79 14.79 -2.17
CA GLY A 296 18.15 13.48 -2.00
C GLY A 296 19.09 12.55 -1.24
N SER A 297 19.16 12.72 0.10
CA SER A 297 19.94 11.83 0.97
C SER A 297 19.06 10.67 1.44
N ILE A 298 19.65 9.52 1.69
CA ILE A 298 18.96 8.38 2.34
C ILE A 298 18.40 8.82 3.70
N GLY A 299 19.15 9.64 4.46
CA GLY A 299 18.71 10.17 5.74
C GLY A 299 17.46 11.03 5.63
N GLY A 300 17.33 11.89 4.61
CA GLY A 300 16.14 12.70 4.35
C GLY A 300 14.93 11.84 4.02
N MET A 301 15.09 10.80 3.21
CA MET A 301 14.07 9.81 2.90
C MET A 301 13.59 9.08 4.17
N LEU A 302 14.52 8.58 4.98
CA LEU A 302 14.18 7.86 6.21
C LEU A 302 13.50 8.78 7.23
N ALA A 303 13.94 10.05 7.34
CA ALA A 303 13.33 11.03 8.22
C ALA A 303 11.88 11.34 7.81
N GLU A 304 11.56 11.39 6.53
CA GLU A 304 10.19 11.61 6.05
C GLU A 304 9.33 10.34 6.15
N LEU A 305 9.89 9.15 5.88
CA LEU A 305 9.16 7.89 5.96
C LEU A 305 8.89 7.42 7.39
N LEU A 306 9.89 7.54 8.28
CA LEU A 306 9.86 6.94 9.61
C LEU A 306 9.85 7.99 10.74
N GLY A 307 10.23 9.23 10.44
CA GLY A 307 10.28 10.33 11.40
C GLY A 307 8.96 11.10 11.51
N ALA A 308 8.07 11.01 10.53
CA ALA A 308 6.76 11.62 10.60
C ALA A 308 5.87 10.88 11.61
N SER A 309 5.19 11.64 12.46
CA SER A 309 4.24 11.08 13.43
C SER A 309 2.86 10.97 12.79
N GLN A 310 2.36 9.75 12.67
CA GLN A 310 1.09 9.42 12.01
C GLN A 310 0.32 8.41 12.87
N ARG A 311 -0.54 8.91 13.76
CA ARG A 311 -1.43 8.08 14.57
C ARG A 311 -2.68 7.70 13.78
N ALA A 312 -2.48 7.01 12.64
CA ALA A 312 -3.56 6.62 11.76
C ALA A 312 -4.29 5.38 12.29
N VAL A 313 -5.62 5.42 12.26
CA VAL A 313 -6.53 4.33 12.68
C VAL A 313 -7.46 3.96 11.52
N PRO A 314 -7.76 2.66 11.33
CA PRO A 314 -8.54 2.16 10.20
C PRO A 314 -10.05 2.22 10.49
N GLN A 315 -10.58 3.44 10.65
CA GLN A 315 -11.97 3.63 11.09
C GLN A 315 -12.98 3.06 10.09
N ALA A 316 -12.75 3.22 8.79
CA ALA A 316 -13.65 2.70 7.76
C ALA A 316 -13.71 1.16 7.77
N LEU A 317 -12.57 0.48 7.89
CA LEU A 317 -12.54 -0.99 7.99
C LEU A 317 -13.18 -1.49 9.27
N LEU A 318 -12.92 -0.85 10.41
CA LEU A 318 -13.54 -1.24 11.68
C LEU A 318 -15.06 -1.04 11.66
N ALA A 319 -15.52 0.08 11.10
CA ALA A 319 -16.96 0.39 10.99
C ALA A 319 -17.68 -0.58 10.05
N SER A 320 -17.02 -1.09 9.00
CA SER A 320 -17.58 -2.10 8.10
C SER A 320 -17.53 -3.55 8.66
N GLY A 321 -16.98 -3.72 9.88
CA GLY A 321 -16.90 -5.03 10.53
C GLY A 321 -15.66 -5.87 10.21
N PHE A 322 -14.67 -5.31 9.52
CA PHE A 322 -13.39 -6.00 9.27
C PHE A 322 -12.69 -6.34 10.57
N ARG A 323 -12.18 -7.57 10.67
CA ARG A 323 -11.46 -8.06 11.84
C ARG A 323 -9.99 -8.27 11.50
N PHE A 324 -9.11 -7.55 12.19
CA PHE A 324 -7.67 -7.69 12.05
C PHE A 324 -7.18 -8.95 12.78
N THR A 325 -6.29 -9.69 12.13
CA THR A 325 -5.56 -10.82 12.75
C THR A 325 -4.45 -10.32 13.67
N ALA A 326 -3.84 -9.18 13.30
CA ALA A 326 -2.78 -8.52 14.03
C ALA A 326 -3.17 -7.07 14.40
N PRO A 327 -3.92 -6.87 15.51
CA PRO A 327 -4.45 -5.56 15.86
C PRO A 327 -3.42 -4.59 16.44
N ASP A 328 -2.29 -5.06 16.95
CA ASP A 328 -1.25 -4.28 17.60
C ASP A 328 0.15 -4.55 17.02
N ALA A 329 1.15 -3.75 17.42
CA ALA A 329 2.50 -3.87 16.90
C ALA A 329 3.15 -5.23 17.22
N ALA A 330 2.84 -5.86 18.36
CA ALA A 330 3.44 -7.13 18.74
C ALA A 330 2.94 -8.25 17.83
N SER A 331 1.64 -8.32 17.60
CA SER A 331 1.01 -9.30 16.69
C SER A 331 1.39 -9.04 15.23
N VAL A 332 1.48 -7.78 14.78
CA VAL A 332 1.97 -7.42 13.43
C VAL A 332 3.37 -7.99 13.19
N TRP A 333 4.28 -7.84 14.15
CA TRP A 333 5.64 -8.34 14.00
C TRP A 333 5.75 -9.86 14.20
N ALA A 334 4.90 -10.45 15.02
CA ALA A 334 4.85 -11.92 15.18
C ALA A 334 4.38 -12.62 13.90
N LEU A 335 3.42 -12.04 13.16
CA LEU A 335 2.95 -12.58 11.88
C LEU A 335 3.88 -12.27 10.71
N GLY A 336 4.59 -11.17 10.75
CA GLY A 336 5.37 -10.66 9.62
C GLY A 336 6.87 -10.89 9.72
N ALA A 337 7.38 -11.47 10.81
CA ALA A 337 8.82 -11.65 11.06
C ALA A 337 9.39 -12.98 10.56
#